data_02a9c87418929ac8647e95c5417a8461
#
_entry.id   02a9c87418929ac8647e95c5417a8461
#
_cell.length_a   1.000
_cell.length_b   1.000
_cell.length_c   1.000
_cell.angle_alpha   90.00
_cell.angle_beta   90.00
_cell.angle_gamma   90.00
#
_symmetry.space_group_name_H-M   'P 1'
#
loop_
_entity.id
_entity.type
_entity.pdbx_description
1 polymer ?
#
loop_
_entity_poly.entity_id
_entity_poly.type
_entity_poly.pdbx_seq_one_letter_code
_entity_poly.pdbx_strand_id
1 'polypeptide(L)'
;TAIGFLLILSGGTLLSRIIKSKFNNKDIFNKENETFPQEERLLENEFSINLPARYRLKNKVRNSWINIINPFMAIMVLGTPGAGKSYFVIRHVITQHIRKGFTMFVYDFKFDDLSRIAYNSWLKNKHRYAKPPLFFVINFDDLTRSHRCNPLEPSAMTDITDAAESARTILMGLN
;
A
#
# COMPACT_ATOMS: atom_id res chain seq x y z
N THR A 1 52.80 -37.70 -14.27
CA THR A 1 52.65 -36.27 -14.75
C THR A 1 51.36 -36.03 -15.52
N ALA A 2 50.92 -36.96 -16.41
CA ALA A 2 49.67 -36.80 -17.18
C ALA A 2 48.38 -36.78 -16.29
N ILE A 3 48.34 -37.63 -15.27
CA ILE A 3 47.23 -37.73 -14.32
C ILE A 3 47.09 -36.42 -13.51
N GLY A 4 48.18 -35.82 -13.07
CA GLY A 4 48.16 -34.55 -12.36
C GLY A 4 47.63 -33.40 -13.19
N PHE A 5 47.96 -33.35 -14.48
CA PHE A 5 47.48 -32.37 -15.41
C PHE A 5 45.96 -32.49 -15.65
N LEU A 6 45.46 -33.72 -15.79
CA LEU A 6 44.01 -33.99 -15.91
C LEU A 6 43.21 -33.57 -14.66
N LEU A 7 43.76 -33.78 -13.47
CA LEU A 7 43.14 -33.35 -12.21
C LEU A 7 43.09 -31.83 -12.08
N ILE A 8 44.13 -31.12 -12.48
CA ILE A 8 44.15 -29.65 -12.49
C ILE A 8 43.16 -29.11 -13.50
N LEU A 9 43.06 -29.68 -14.71
CA LEU A 9 42.09 -29.30 -15.73
C LEU A 9 40.64 -29.54 -15.26
N SER A 10 40.35 -30.69 -14.66
CA SER A 10 39.01 -30.99 -14.15
C SER A 10 38.64 -30.09 -12.97
N GLY A 11 39.55 -29.82 -12.04
CA GLY A 11 39.35 -28.89 -10.93
C GLY A 11 39.13 -27.45 -11.42
N GLY A 12 39.92 -27.00 -12.40
CA GLY A 12 39.76 -25.66 -13.00
C GLY A 12 38.44 -25.48 -13.71
N THR A 13 37.95 -26.50 -14.43
CA THR A 13 36.61 -26.42 -15.08
C THR A 13 35.47 -26.42 -14.07
N LEU A 14 35.55 -27.17 -12.99
CA LEU A 14 34.58 -27.16 -11.91
C LEU A 14 34.58 -25.83 -11.17
N LEU A 15 35.74 -25.29 -10.86
CA LEU A 15 35.89 -23.99 -10.21
C LEU A 15 35.32 -22.87 -11.10
N SER A 16 35.62 -22.90 -12.39
CA SER A 16 35.09 -21.96 -13.39
C SER A 16 33.55 -22.03 -13.49
N ARG A 17 32.97 -23.24 -13.43
CA ARG A 17 31.48 -23.41 -13.39
C ARG A 17 30.88 -22.83 -12.14
N ILE A 18 31.46 -23.06 -10.96
CA ILE A 18 30.97 -22.54 -9.68
C ILE A 18 31.04 -21.01 -9.66
N ILE A 19 32.17 -20.45 -10.11
CA ILE A 19 32.34 -19.00 -10.21
C ILE A 19 31.32 -18.41 -11.17
N LYS A 20 31.16 -19.00 -12.37
CA LYS A 20 30.23 -18.55 -13.37
C LYS A 20 28.76 -18.69 -12.92
N SER A 21 28.42 -19.72 -12.15
CA SER A 21 27.07 -19.87 -11.59
C SER A 21 26.80 -18.86 -10.47
N LYS A 22 27.77 -18.53 -9.62
CA LYS A 22 27.64 -17.47 -8.59
C LYS A 22 27.54 -16.08 -9.21
N PHE A 23 28.27 -15.79 -10.26
CA PHE A 23 28.16 -14.52 -10.99
C PHE A 23 26.95 -14.46 -11.94
N ASN A 24 26.40 -15.59 -12.33
CA ASN A 24 25.26 -15.71 -13.23
C ASN A 24 23.97 -16.10 -12.48
N ASN A 25 23.90 -15.83 -11.19
CA ASN A 25 22.67 -15.89 -10.43
C ASN A 25 21.73 -14.73 -10.87
N LYS A 26 21.45 -14.72 -12.17
CA LYS A 26 20.39 -13.90 -12.76
C LYS A 26 19.11 -14.63 -12.42
N ASP A 27 18.38 -14.07 -11.44
CA ASP A 27 17.01 -14.42 -11.19
C ASP A 27 16.29 -14.43 -12.55
N ILE A 28 15.76 -15.59 -12.93
CA ILE A 28 15.06 -15.77 -14.22
C ILE A 28 13.92 -14.76 -14.35
N PHE A 29 13.23 -14.45 -13.24
CA PHE A 29 12.21 -13.43 -13.17
C PHE A 29 12.75 -12.00 -13.36
N ASN A 30 13.96 -11.70 -12.90
CA ASN A 30 14.61 -10.40 -13.15
C ASN A 30 15.04 -10.21 -14.61
N LYS A 31 15.39 -11.27 -15.32
CA LYS A 31 15.81 -11.17 -16.72
C LYS A 31 14.66 -10.75 -17.63
N GLU A 32 13.45 -11.20 -17.34
CA GLU A 32 12.25 -10.79 -18.08
C GLU A 32 11.78 -9.39 -17.67
N ASN A 33 11.93 -9.01 -16.40
CA ASN A 33 11.59 -7.68 -15.90
C ASN A 33 12.60 -6.59 -16.29
N GLU A 34 13.79 -6.95 -16.76
CA GLU A 34 14.81 -5.99 -17.27
C GLU A 34 14.54 -5.55 -18.71
N THR A 35 13.47 -5.99 -19.34
CA THR A 35 13.24 -5.79 -20.78
C THR A 35 12.68 -4.42 -21.16
N PHE A 36 12.06 -3.71 -20.22
CA PHE A 36 11.46 -2.40 -20.50
C PHE A 36 11.62 -1.43 -19.31
N PRO A 37 11.72 -0.13 -19.61
CA PRO A 37 11.79 0.90 -18.58
C PRO A 37 10.44 1.04 -17.85
N GLN A 38 10.49 1.27 -16.55
CA GLN A 38 9.33 1.63 -15.75
C GLN A 38 9.13 3.16 -15.74
N GLU A 39 7.96 3.62 -15.34
CA GLU A 39 7.70 5.06 -15.24
C GLU A 39 8.55 5.70 -14.13
N GLU A 40 9.45 6.60 -14.52
CA GLU A 40 10.36 7.31 -13.62
C GLU A 40 9.82 8.69 -13.22
N ARG A 41 8.82 9.21 -13.93
CA ARG A 41 8.24 10.53 -13.66
C ARG A 41 7.19 10.44 -12.55
N LEU A 42 7.21 11.42 -11.67
CA LEU A 42 6.15 11.63 -10.70
C LEU A 42 4.98 12.35 -11.40
N LEU A 43 3.85 11.65 -11.58
CA LEU A 43 2.63 12.21 -12.13
C LEU A 43 1.67 12.52 -10.99
N GLU A 44 1.76 13.73 -10.46
CA GLU A 44 0.93 14.17 -9.33
C GLU A 44 -0.19 15.10 -9.80
N ASN A 45 -1.40 14.87 -9.28
CA ASN A 45 -2.55 15.76 -9.38
C ASN A 45 -3.26 15.84 -8.02
N GLU A 46 -4.37 16.54 -7.93
CA GLU A 46 -5.10 16.74 -6.67
C GLU A 46 -5.62 15.43 -6.07
N PHE A 47 -5.88 14.39 -6.88
CA PHE A 47 -6.46 13.11 -6.45
C PHE A 47 -5.44 11.98 -6.39
N SER A 48 -4.32 12.09 -7.10
CA SER A 48 -3.38 10.99 -7.31
C SER A 48 -2.78 10.46 -6.01
N ILE A 49 -2.48 9.16 -6.04
CA ILE A 49 -1.65 8.46 -5.06
C ILE A 49 -0.40 8.00 -5.78
N ASN A 50 0.76 8.38 -5.25
CA ASN A 50 2.03 8.09 -5.89
C ASN A 50 2.86 7.21 -4.95
N LEU A 51 3.16 5.98 -5.39
CA LEU A 51 3.92 5.02 -4.60
C LEU A 51 5.37 5.00 -5.11
N PRO A 52 6.35 5.29 -4.24
CA PRO A 52 7.75 5.20 -4.63
C PRO A 52 8.14 3.74 -4.84
N ALA A 53 8.80 3.46 -5.94
CA ALA A 53 9.28 2.14 -6.30
C ALA A 53 10.73 2.19 -6.79
N ARG A 54 11.35 1.03 -6.89
CA ARG A 54 12.67 0.85 -7.49
C ARG A 54 12.64 -0.35 -8.41
N TYR A 55 13.34 -0.26 -9.51
CA TYR A 55 13.47 -1.36 -10.45
C TYR A 55 14.91 -1.46 -10.96
N ARG A 56 15.27 -2.60 -11.50
CA ARG A 56 16.58 -2.83 -12.09
C ARG A 56 16.43 -2.87 -13.62
N LEU A 57 17.23 -2.06 -14.29
CA LEU A 57 17.33 -2.08 -15.75
C LEU A 57 18.81 -2.07 -16.15
N LYS A 58 19.24 -3.02 -16.97
CA LYS A 58 20.63 -3.15 -17.47
C LYS A 58 21.66 -3.09 -16.33
N ASN A 59 21.44 -3.87 -15.26
CA ASN A 59 22.24 -3.93 -14.03
C ASN A 59 22.30 -2.62 -13.21
N LYS A 60 21.52 -1.61 -13.53
CA LYS A 60 21.41 -0.36 -12.75
C LYS A 60 20.10 -0.32 -12.01
N VAL A 61 20.15 0.02 -10.71
CA VAL A 61 18.94 0.29 -9.91
C VAL A 61 18.48 1.72 -10.22
N ARG A 62 17.22 1.86 -10.60
CA ARG A 62 16.56 3.13 -10.90
C ARG A 62 15.37 3.35 -9.98
N ASN A 63 15.06 4.60 -9.72
CA ASN A 63 13.83 4.98 -9.03
C ASN A 63 12.69 5.04 -10.03
N SER A 64 11.51 4.63 -9.58
CA SER A 64 10.28 4.69 -10.36
C SER A 64 9.09 5.09 -9.49
N TRP A 65 7.98 5.34 -10.12
CA TRP A 65 6.73 5.67 -9.45
C TRP A 65 5.60 4.81 -10.00
N ILE A 66 4.81 4.25 -9.07
CA ILE A 66 3.51 3.69 -9.42
C ILE A 66 2.51 4.83 -9.22
N ASN A 67 2.11 5.46 -10.31
CA ASN A 67 1.23 6.62 -10.31
C ASN A 67 -0.23 6.18 -10.47
N ILE A 68 -1.00 6.27 -9.41
CA ILE A 68 -2.44 6.05 -9.43
C ILE A 68 -3.11 7.42 -9.58
N ILE A 69 -3.31 7.82 -10.82
CA ILE A 69 -3.78 9.17 -11.18
C ILE A 69 -5.25 9.37 -10.82
N ASN A 70 -6.07 8.31 -10.97
CA ASN A 70 -7.49 8.33 -10.65
C ASN A 70 -7.84 7.19 -9.68
N PRO A 71 -7.71 7.40 -8.36
CA PRO A 71 -8.01 6.39 -7.34
C PRO A 71 -9.51 6.08 -7.19
N PHE A 72 -10.40 6.90 -7.78
CA PHE A 72 -11.86 6.69 -7.71
C PHE A 72 -12.34 5.47 -8.52
N MET A 73 -11.50 4.94 -9.41
CA MET A 73 -11.78 3.70 -10.13
C MET A 73 -11.57 2.44 -9.29
N ALA A 74 -11.35 2.58 -7.99
CA ALA A 74 -10.97 1.56 -7.03
C ALA A 74 -9.53 1.02 -7.22
N ILE A 75 -8.96 0.56 -6.11
CA ILE A 75 -7.63 -0.03 -6.08
C ILE A 75 -7.72 -1.37 -5.36
N MET A 76 -7.30 -2.43 -6.04
CA MET A 76 -7.19 -3.76 -5.45
C MET A 76 -5.73 -4.10 -5.16
N VAL A 77 -5.43 -4.43 -3.91
CA VAL A 77 -4.08 -4.80 -3.48
C VAL A 77 -4.04 -6.25 -3.02
N LEU A 78 -3.42 -7.11 -3.82
CA LEU A 78 -3.29 -8.52 -3.53
C LEU A 78 -1.89 -8.84 -2.99
N GLY A 79 -1.83 -9.79 -2.09
CA GLY A 79 -0.57 -10.29 -1.52
C GLY A 79 -0.80 -11.17 -0.30
N THR A 80 0.16 -12.04 -0.02
CA THR A 80 0.14 -12.92 1.15
C THR A 80 0.21 -12.13 2.47
N PRO A 81 -0.18 -12.69 3.60
CA PRO A 81 0.08 -12.11 4.92
C PRO A 81 1.56 -11.77 5.08
N GLY A 82 1.87 -10.60 5.64
CA GLY A 82 3.25 -10.15 5.81
C GLY A 82 3.93 -9.54 4.57
N ALA A 83 3.31 -9.54 3.38
CA ALA A 83 3.88 -8.97 2.15
C ALA A 83 4.03 -7.43 2.15
N GLY A 84 3.72 -6.75 3.27
CA GLY A 84 3.92 -5.31 3.40
C GLY A 84 2.85 -4.43 2.75
N LYS A 85 1.67 -4.97 2.40
CA LYS A 85 0.57 -4.22 1.77
C LYS A 85 0.23 -2.93 2.52
N SER A 86 0.10 -3.01 3.83
CA SER A 86 -0.21 -1.84 4.68
C SER A 86 0.90 -0.81 4.65
N TYR A 87 2.15 -1.24 4.68
CA TYR A 87 3.31 -0.36 4.69
C TYR A 87 3.55 0.32 3.34
N PHE A 88 3.56 -0.46 2.25
CA PHE A 88 3.94 0.04 0.93
C PHE A 88 2.79 0.72 0.17
N VAL A 89 1.53 0.38 0.48
CA VAL A 89 0.37 0.92 -0.25
C VAL A 89 -0.56 1.70 0.66
N ILE A 90 -1.20 1.03 1.63
CA ILE A 90 -2.31 1.64 2.40
C ILE A 90 -1.85 2.88 3.18
N ARG A 91 -0.67 2.82 3.80
CA ARG A 91 -0.08 3.98 4.47
C ARG A 91 0.07 5.19 3.54
N HIS A 92 0.50 4.97 2.29
CA HIS A 92 0.64 6.05 1.32
C HIS A 92 -0.70 6.63 0.89
N VAL A 93 -1.73 5.77 0.71
CA VAL A 93 -3.09 6.20 0.44
C VAL A 93 -3.59 7.13 1.55
N ILE A 94 -3.55 6.67 2.80
CA ILE A 94 -4.01 7.43 3.97
C ILE A 94 -3.28 8.77 4.08
N THR A 95 -1.95 8.74 4.07
CA THR A 95 -1.15 9.95 4.32
C THR A 95 -1.26 10.97 3.20
N GLN A 96 -1.30 10.54 1.94
CA GLN A 96 -1.40 11.44 0.80
C GLN A 96 -2.79 12.06 0.68
N HIS A 97 -3.86 11.28 0.87
CA HIS A 97 -5.21 11.80 0.80
C HIS A 97 -5.53 12.76 1.94
N ILE A 98 -5.11 12.46 3.17
CA ILE A 98 -5.26 13.42 4.28
C ILE A 98 -4.48 14.70 4.00
N ARG A 99 -3.27 14.62 3.46
CA ARG A 99 -2.48 15.80 3.07
C ARG A 99 -3.16 16.64 1.99
N LYS A 100 -3.93 16.00 1.11
CA LYS A 100 -4.68 16.66 0.02
C LYS A 100 -6.08 17.15 0.44
N GLY A 101 -6.48 16.94 1.69
CA GLY A 101 -7.74 17.46 2.21
C GLY A 101 -8.94 16.54 2.07
N PHE A 102 -8.71 15.25 1.78
CA PHE A 102 -9.80 14.27 1.69
C PHE A 102 -10.19 13.72 3.05
N THR A 103 -11.47 13.50 3.22
CA THR A 103 -12.03 12.69 4.32
C THR A 103 -12.03 11.22 3.90
N MET A 104 -11.99 10.30 4.87
CA MET A 104 -11.96 8.87 4.57
C MET A 104 -12.55 8.04 5.69
N PHE A 105 -12.96 6.83 5.34
CA PHE A 105 -13.24 5.76 6.25
C PHE A 105 -12.08 4.74 6.18
N VAL A 106 -11.52 4.37 7.33
CA VAL A 106 -10.43 3.40 7.43
C VAL A 106 -10.87 2.21 8.26
N TYR A 107 -10.96 1.04 7.64
CA TYR A 107 -11.17 -0.22 8.35
C TYR A 107 -9.82 -0.83 8.73
N ASP A 108 -9.52 -0.84 10.02
CA ASP A 108 -8.25 -1.33 10.57
C ASP A 108 -8.46 -2.65 11.31
N PHE A 109 -8.33 -3.74 10.58
CA PHE A 109 -8.53 -5.10 11.12
C PHE A 109 -7.55 -5.46 12.24
N LYS A 110 -6.36 -4.88 12.23
CA LYS A 110 -5.29 -5.21 13.20
C LYS A 110 -5.17 -4.22 14.34
N PHE A 111 -6.03 -3.23 14.40
CA PHE A 111 -5.95 -2.12 15.34
C PHE A 111 -4.62 -2.13 16.18
N ASP A 112 -3.78 -1.10 16.25
CA ASP A 112 -4.05 0.30 15.92
C ASP A 112 -3.08 0.88 14.83
N ASP A 113 -2.56 0.04 13.96
CA ASP A 113 -1.51 0.45 13.00
C ASP A 113 -1.97 1.54 12.02
N LEU A 114 -3.06 1.29 11.28
CA LEU A 114 -3.58 2.23 10.29
C LEU A 114 -4.30 3.40 10.95
N SER A 115 -5.02 3.15 12.02
CA SER A 115 -5.74 4.16 12.81
C SER A 115 -4.78 5.19 13.36
N ARG A 116 -3.63 4.79 13.87
CA ARG A 116 -2.59 5.66 14.38
C ARG A 116 -1.92 6.48 13.27
N ILE A 117 -1.69 5.88 12.09
CA ILE A 117 -1.18 6.59 10.92
C ILE A 117 -2.18 7.66 10.46
N ALA A 118 -3.46 7.32 10.40
CA ALA A 118 -4.53 8.24 10.02
C ALA A 118 -4.62 9.42 11.01
N TYR A 119 -4.66 9.13 12.30
CA TYR A 119 -4.73 10.14 13.36
C TYR A 119 -3.54 11.10 13.33
N ASN A 120 -2.32 10.58 13.28
CA ASN A 120 -1.11 11.40 13.21
C ASN A 120 -1.06 12.24 11.93
N SER A 121 -1.50 11.69 10.81
CA SER A 121 -1.57 12.43 9.55
C SER A 121 -2.63 13.52 9.61
N TRP A 122 -3.78 13.26 10.21
CA TRP A 122 -4.82 14.25 10.44
C TRP A 122 -4.34 15.38 11.34
N LEU A 123 -3.71 15.09 12.48
CA LEU A 123 -3.15 16.11 13.38
C LEU A 123 -2.18 17.04 12.65
N LYS A 124 -1.31 16.50 11.81
CA LYS A 124 -0.35 17.26 11.01
C LYS A 124 -0.99 18.15 9.96
N ASN A 125 -2.10 17.71 9.37
CA ASN A 125 -2.66 18.34 8.18
C ASN A 125 -4.03 18.98 8.39
N LYS A 126 -4.61 18.95 9.60
CA LYS A 126 -5.94 19.49 9.88
C LYS A 126 -6.10 20.97 9.51
N HIS A 127 -5.00 21.73 9.52
CA HIS A 127 -4.99 23.14 9.11
C HIS A 127 -5.16 23.38 7.61
N ARG A 128 -5.03 22.34 6.79
CA ARG A 128 -5.19 22.41 5.33
C ARG A 128 -6.65 22.30 4.88
N TYR A 129 -7.54 21.89 5.77
CA TYR A 129 -8.96 21.80 5.49
C TYR A 129 -9.62 23.14 5.73
N ALA A 130 -10.53 23.55 4.84
CA ALA A 130 -11.33 24.75 5.04
C ALA A 130 -12.16 24.64 6.34
N LYS A 131 -12.69 23.44 6.61
CA LYS A 131 -13.31 23.07 7.88
C LYS A 131 -12.68 21.76 8.33
N PRO A 132 -11.90 21.75 9.42
CA PRO A 132 -11.24 20.53 9.89
C PRO A 132 -12.26 19.43 10.15
N PRO A 133 -12.07 18.23 9.56
CA PRO A 133 -12.96 17.10 9.81
C PRO A 133 -12.79 16.58 11.24
N LEU A 134 -13.85 16.05 11.81
CA LEU A 134 -13.80 15.34 13.06
C LEU A 134 -13.15 13.96 12.85
N PHE A 135 -12.48 13.47 13.88
CA PHE A 135 -11.86 12.15 13.86
C PHE A 135 -12.61 11.24 14.83
N PHE A 136 -13.20 10.18 14.30
CA PHE A 136 -13.94 9.19 15.09
C PHE A 136 -13.21 7.86 15.04
N VAL A 137 -13.20 7.15 16.16
CA VAL A 137 -12.75 5.76 16.27
C VAL A 137 -13.92 4.94 16.78
N ILE A 138 -14.30 3.91 16.04
CA ILE A 138 -15.27 2.90 16.48
C ILE A 138 -14.47 1.63 16.74
N ASN A 139 -14.37 1.27 18.02
CA ASN A 139 -13.63 0.12 18.48
C ASN A 139 -14.60 -0.87 19.13
N PHE A 140 -14.74 -2.05 18.52
CA PHE A 140 -15.63 -3.10 19.02
C PHE A 140 -14.99 -3.96 20.11
N ASP A 141 -13.66 -3.99 20.18
CA ASP A 141 -12.92 -4.77 21.19
C ASP A 141 -12.83 -4.04 22.52
N ASP A 142 -12.72 -2.70 22.50
CA ASP A 142 -12.65 -1.87 23.69
C ASP A 142 -13.61 -0.68 23.58
N LEU A 143 -14.82 -0.87 24.07
CA LEU A 143 -15.87 0.14 24.05
C LEU A 143 -15.52 1.39 24.89
N THR A 144 -14.59 1.28 25.84
CA THR A 144 -14.15 2.45 26.64
C THR A 144 -13.32 3.43 25.82
N ARG A 145 -12.71 2.95 24.71
CA ARG A 145 -11.92 3.73 23.74
C ARG A 145 -12.65 3.94 22.42
N SER A 146 -13.96 3.74 22.42
CA SER A 146 -14.79 3.91 21.23
C SER A 146 -15.65 5.15 21.32
N HIS A 147 -15.69 5.91 20.22
CA HIS A 147 -16.72 6.95 20.09
C HIS A 147 -18.08 6.29 19.89
N ARG A 148 -19.10 6.95 20.41
CA ARG A 148 -20.48 6.54 20.17
C ARG A 148 -20.95 7.15 18.86
N CYS A 149 -21.60 6.35 18.04
CA CYS A 149 -22.21 6.76 16.80
C CYS A 149 -23.71 6.45 16.85
N ASN A 150 -24.53 7.43 16.53
CA ASN A 150 -25.95 7.22 16.32
C ASN A 150 -26.21 7.17 14.80
N PRO A 151 -26.42 5.99 14.20
CA PRO A 151 -26.68 5.88 12.77
C PRO A 151 -28.02 6.49 12.35
N LEU A 152 -28.89 6.80 13.32
CA LEU A 152 -30.19 7.43 13.09
C LEU A 152 -30.20 8.90 13.53
N GLU A 153 -29.06 9.57 13.56
CA GLU A 153 -28.95 10.97 13.95
C GLU A 153 -29.63 11.88 12.92
N PRO A 154 -30.74 12.54 13.25
CA PRO A 154 -31.50 13.34 12.28
C PRO A 154 -30.68 14.49 11.67
N SER A 155 -29.74 15.06 12.43
CA SER A 155 -28.91 16.17 11.94
C SER A 155 -27.91 15.77 10.84
N ALA A 156 -27.65 14.47 10.69
CA ALA A 156 -26.79 13.90 9.65
C ALA A 156 -27.59 13.48 8.41
N MET A 157 -28.92 13.49 8.47
CA MET A 157 -29.80 13.09 7.37
C MET A 157 -30.22 14.32 6.56
N THR A 158 -30.10 14.23 5.25
CA THR A 158 -30.51 15.30 4.34
C THR A 158 -31.93 15.12 3.84
N ASP A 159 -32.40 13.87 3.81
CA ASP A 159 -33.67 13.49 3.22
C ASP A 159 -34.24 12.24 3.94
N ILE A 160 -35.51 11.96 3.72
CA ILE A 160 -36.22 10.81 4.28
C ILE A 160 -35.64 9.47 3.75
N THR A 161 -35.01 9.51 2.59
CA THR A 161 -34.34 8.36 1.98
C THR A 161 -33.17 7.89 2.84
N ASP A 162 -32.41 8.81 3.43
CA ASP A 162 -31.30 8.51 4.33
C ASP A 162 -31.79 7.76 5.57
N ALA A 163 -32.94 8.17 6.11
CA ALA A 163 -33.57 7.49 7.27
C ALA A 163 -34.03 6.07 6.91
N ALA A 164 -34.66 5.91 5.74
CA ALA A 164 -35.13 4.62 5.26
C ALA A 164 -33.97 3.66 4.98
N GLU A 165 -32.89 4.13 4.36
CA GLU A 165 -31.67 3.36 4.10
C GLU A 165 -30.96 2.93 5.39
N SER A 166 -30.85 3.85 6.36
CA SER A 166 -30.25 3.57 7.66
C SER A 166 -31.05 2.53 8.43
N ALA A 167 -32.38 2.67 8.48
CA ALA A 167 -33.27 1.71 9.12
C ALA A 167 -33.19 0.33 8.44
N ARG A 168 -33.18 0.29 7.10
CA ARG A 168 -33.05 -0.95 6.34
C ARG A 168 -31.72 -1.65 6.63
N THR A 169 -30.62 -0.90 6.65
CA THR A 169 -29.28 -1.44 6.90
C THR A 169 -29.20 -2.07 8.30
N ILE A 170 -29.77 -1.41 9.31
CA ILE A 170 -29.83 -1.95 10.67
C ILE A 170 -30.64 -3.24 10.71
N LEU A 171 -31.82 -3.26 10.10
CA LEU A 171 -32.68 -4.44 10.07
C LEU A 171 -32.03 -5.62 9.34
N MET A 172 -31.33 -5.36 8.24
CA MET A 172 -30.59 -6.40 7.50
C MET A 172 -29.37 -6.93 8.25
N GLY A 173 -28.76 -6.11 9.10
CA GLY A 173 -27.63 -6.52 9.93
C GLY A 173 -28.02 -7.30 11.20
N LEU A 174 -29.30 -7.35 11.55
CA LEU A 174 -29.83 -8.10 12.69
C LEU A 174 -30.29 -9.53 12.32
N ASN A 175 -30.32 -9.90 11.06
CA ASN A 175 -30.57 -11.23 10.52
C ASN A 175 -29.24 -11.93 10.18
#